data_dd8fd38506e6cce4beb624b4d73f40fb
#
_entry.id   dd8fd38506e6cce4beb624b4d73f40fb
#
_cell.length_a   1.000
_cell.length_b   1.000
_cell.length_c   1.000
_cell.angle_alpha   90.00
_cell.angle_beta   90.00
_cell.angle_gamma   90.00
#
_symmetry.space_group_name_H-M   'P 1'
#
loop_
_entity.id
_entity.type
_entity.pdbx_description
1 polymer ?
#
loop_
_entity_poly.entity_id
_entity_poly.type
_entity_poly.pdbx_seq_one_letter_code
_entity_poly.pdbx_strand_id
1 'polypeptide(L)'
;TKWETEGGTPDIENLRAIATLFGITVDELLTGETKAQAAAVHRYESVTEYDIDEVKHYDMKFGSAKEVFLSGHPGEKLRIRLVSGTLASLQSDFKIKLDDTKRRLDLELIRRNGMSESASKEGLSIYAELPAAYLGKVECAVNAELVSLSSLDCERIELGGRNRKLYLDAVPGTVEIDSNLDMEIHCKSLAS
;
A
#
# COMPACT_ATOMS: atom_id res chain seq x y z
N THR A 1 21.69 -5.22 36.64
CA THR A 1 21.32 -3.98 37.36
C THR A 1 20.20 -4.27 38.36
N LYS A 2 20.02 -3.42 39.37
CA LYS A 2 19.09 -3.64 40.51
C LYS A 2 17.63 -3.84 40.06
N TRP A 3 17.20 -3.21 38.98
CA TRP A 3 15.84 -3.36 38.42
C TRP A 3 15.61 -4.71 37.70
N GLU A 4 16.65 -5.35 37.19
CA GLU A 4 16.58 -6.68 36.55
C GLU A 4 16.37 -7.80 37.56
N THR A 5 16.80 -7.61 38.78
CA THR A 5 16.79 -8.65 39.83
C THR A 5 15.72 -8.46 40.91
N GLU A 6 15.24 -7.23 41.12
CA GLU A 6 14.32 -6.89 42.25
C GLU A 6 12.95 -6.38 41.78
N GLY A 7 12.61 -6.45 40.48
CA GLY A 7 11.31 -6.03 39.94
C GLY A 7 11.05 -4.53 40.00
N GLY A 8 12.11 -3.70 40.07
CA GLY A 8 12.02 -2.25 40.02
C GLY A 8 11.86 -1.75 38.59
N THR A 9 11.24 -0.56 38.41
CA THR A 9 11.17 0.10 37.12
C THR A 9 12.53 0.70 36.76
N PRO A 10 13.04 0.54 35.51
CA PRO A 10 14.24 1.23 35.04
C PRO A 10 14.10 2.75 35.19
N ASP A 11 15.22 3.41 35.50
CA ASP A 11 15.21 4.87 35.48
C ASP A 11 15.04 5.45 34.07
N ILE A 12 14.72 6.72 33.97
CA ILE A 12 14.38 7.38 32.69
C ILE A 12 15.55 7.35 31.68
N GLU A 13 16.81 7.33 32.16
CA GLU A 13 17.97 7.27 31.28
C GLU A 13 18.14 5.89 30.66
N ASN A 14 17.90 4.84 31.44
CA ASN A 14 17.89 3.47 30.95
C ASN A 14 16.71 3.22 29.98
N LEU A 15 15.52 3.76 30.28
CA LEU A 15 14.38 3.70 29.36
C LEU A 15 14.69 4.39 28.03
N ARG A 16 15.35 5.54 28.04
CA ARG A 16 15.78 6.24 26.82
C ARG A 16 16.81 5.44 26.03
N ALA A 17 17.79 4.84 26.70
CA ALA A 17 18.81 4.02 26.06
C ALA A 17 18.18 2.78 25.38
N ILE A 18 17.25 2.12 26.06
CA ILE A 18 16.50 0.97 25.52
C ILE A 18 15.65 1.40 24.34
N ALA A 19 14.87 2.49 24.45
CA ALA A 19 14.06 3.02 23.37
C ALA A 19 14.90 3.35 22.13
N THR A 20 16.07 3.99 22.33
CA THR A 20 17.01 4.30 21.25
C THR A 20 17.57 3.03 20.59
N LEU A 21 17.91 2.00 21.36
CA LEU A 21 18.44 0.73 20.86
C LEU A 21 17.41 0.01 19.96
N PHE A 22 16.13 0.08 20.30
CA PHE A 22 15.05 -0.54 19.55
C PHE A 22 14.41 0.39 18.50
N GLY A 23 14.84 1.66 18.40
CA GLY A 23 14.30 2.63 17.45
C GLY A 23 12.85 3.02 17.72
N ILE A 24 12.40 2.96 18.99
CA ILE A 24 11.05 3.30 19.45
C ILE A 24 11.10 4.48 20.41
N THR A 25 9.93 5.06 20.71
CA THR A 25 9.81 6.10 21.74
C THR A 25 9.74 5.49 23.16
N VAL A 26 10.03 6.27 24.18
CA VAL A 26 9.87 5.82 25.58
C VAL A 26 8.41 5.52 25.91
N ASP A 27 7.47 6.26 25.31
CA ASP A 27 6.03 6.02 25.48
C ASP A 27 5.62 4.67 24.89
N GLU A 28 6.13 4.30 23.70
CA GLU A 28 5.91 2.98 23.08
C GLU A 28 6.53 1.86 23.91
N LEU A 29 7.71 2.11 24.51
CA LEU A 29 8.36 1.16 25.40
C LEU A 29 7.54 0.90 26.68
N LEU A 30 6.89 1.92 27.23
CA LEU A 30 6.13 1.85 28.48
C LEU A 30 4.71 1.29 28.26
N THR A 31 4.06 1.59 27.15
CA THR A 31 2.69 1.16 26.87
C THR A 31 2.65 -0.24 26.25
N GLY A 32 3.77 -0.71 25.69
CA GLY A 32 3.81 -1.95 24.90
C GLY A 32 3.04 -1.81 23.57
N GLU A 33 2.48 -0.66 23.31
CA GLU A 33 1.90 -0.31 22.02
C GLU A 33 3.04 0.26 21.16
N THR A 34 3.70 -0.58 20.38
CA THR A 34 4.41 -0.06 19.23
C THR A 34 3.36 0.68 18.42
N LYS A 35 3.44 2.01 18.40
CA LYS A 35 2.88 2.77 17.29
C LYS A 35 3.64 2.26 16.08
N ALA A 36 3.11 1.17 15.51
CA ALA A 36 3.57 0.66 14.25
C ALA A 36 3.76 1.87 13.37
N GLN A 37 5.02 2.18 13.07
CA GLN A 37 5.50 3.30 12.27
C GLN A 37 4.58 4.50 12.44
N ALA A 38 5.08 5.64 12.88
CA ALA A 38 4.28 6.86 12.88
C ALA A 38 3.51 6.86 11.56
N ALA A 39 2.29 6.36 11.62
CA ALA A 39 1.41 6.28 10.48
C ALA A 39 1.42 7.71 9.99
N ALA A 40 1.95 7.96 8.82
CA ALA A 40 1.87 9.26 8.19
C ALA A 40 0.43 9.66 8.44
N VAL A 41 0.20 10.73 9.23
CA VAL A 41 -1.13 11.06 9.70
C VAL A 41 -1.93 11.26 8.44
N HIS A 42 -2.62 10.20 8.00
CA HIS A 42 -3.48 10.24 6.85
C HIS A 42 -4.61 11.19 7.22
N ARG A 43 -4.39 12.45 6.93
CA ARG A 43 -5.29 13.53 7.32
C ARG A 43 -6.55 13.52 6.48
N TYR A 44 -6.41 13.04 5.25
CA TYR A 44 -7.47 13.03 4.23
C TYR A 44 -7.58 11.64 3.62
N GLU A 45 -8.81 11.21 3.42
CA GLU A 45 -9.13 9.90 2.86
C GLU A 45 -10.32 9.98 1.92
N SER A 46 -10.29 9.17 0.86
CA SER A 46 -11.40 8.94 -0.05
C SER A 46 -11.48 7.45 -0.36
N VAL A 47 -12.66 6.85 -0.19
CA VAL A 47 -12.88 5.41 -0.39
C VAL A 47 -13.88 5.21 -1.52
N THR A 48 -13.57 4.28 -2.43
CA THR A 48 -14.48 3.77 -3.47
C THR A 48 -14.56 2.27 -3.32
N GLU A 49 -15.77 1.73 -3.22
CA GLU A 49 -16.04 0.30 -3.17
C GLU A 49 -16.86 -0.12 -4.39
N TYR A 50 -16.60 -1.35 -4.86
CA TYR A 50 -17.33 -1.95 -5.97
C TYR A 50 -17.51 -3.45 -5.73
N ASP A 51 -18.74 -3.96 -5.87
CA ASP A 51 -19.06 -5.37 -5.66
C ASP A 51 -18.55 -6.20 -6.86
N ILE A 52 -17.87 -7.30 -6.56
CA ILE A 52 -17.35 -8.25 -7.55
C ILE A 52 -18.00 -9.61 -7.28
N ASP A 53 -18.60 -10.20 -8.29
CA ASP A 53 -19.36 -11.44 -8.20
C ASP A 53 -18.81 -12.58 -9.08
N GLU A 54 -17.77 -12.30 -9.88
CA GLU A 54 -17.12 -13.30 -10.73
C GLU A 54 -15.62 -12.99 -10.88
N VAL A 55 -14.84 -13.98 -11.31
CA VAL A 55 -13.40 -13.82 -11.55
C VAL A 55 -13.14 -12.80 -12.67
N LYS A 56 -12.33 -11.78 -12.36
CA LYS A 56 -11.96 -10.67 -13.25
C LYS A 56 -10.47 -10.64 -13.53
N HIS A 57 -10.13 -10.14 -14.72
CA HIS A 57 -8.83 -9.58 -15.01
C HIS A 57 -8.88 -8.08 -14.68
N TYR A 58 -8.09 -7.65 -13.73
CA TYR A 58 -8.02 -6.26 -13.28
C TYR A 58 -6.97 -5.51 -14.07
N ASP A 59 -7.36 -4.44 -14.77
CA ASP A 59 -6.45 -3.48 -15.42
C ASP A 59 -6.54 -2.14 -14.70
N MET A 60 -5.51 -1.80 -13.94
CA MET A 60 -5.49 -0.64 -13.06
C MET A 60 -4.49 0.41 -13.56
N LYS A 61 -4.97 1.63 -13.83
CA LYS A 61 -4.19 2.77 -14.29
C LYS A 61 -4.25 3.89 -13.25
N PHE A 62 -3.22 3.96 -12.41
CA PHE A 62 -3.16 4.94 -11.33
C PHE A 62 -2.42 6.23 -11.71
N GLY A 63 -1.62 6.21 -12.79
CA GLY A 63 -0.81 7.36 -13.17
C GLY A 63 0.35 7.57 -12.21
N SER A 64 0.42 8.72 -11.51
CA SER A 64 1.48 9.00 -10.53
C SER A 64 0.94 9.00 -9.11
N ALA A 65 1.67 8.34 -8.19
CA ALA A 65 1.40 8.30 -6.76
C ALA A 65 2.73 8.26 -5.98
N LYS A 66 2.69 8.57 -4.70
CA LYS A 66 3.83 8.39 -3.81
C LYS A 66 4.06 6.91 -3.53
N GLU A 67 2.99 6.23 -3.13
CA GLU A 67 3.01 4.83 -2.74
C GLU A 67 1.75 4.12 -3.25
N VAL A 68 1.90 2.86 -3.63
CA VAL A 68 0.77 2.02 -4.03
C VAL A 68 0.87 0.66 -3.33
N PHE A 69 -0.22 0.26 -2.70
CA PHE A 69 -0.37 -1.00 -2.01
C PHE A 69 -1.51 -1.79 -2.66
N LEU A 70 -1.17 -2.91 -3.29
CA LEU A 70 -2.14 -3.87 -3.81
C LEU A 70 -2.15 -5.09 -2.89
N SER A 71 -3.32 -5.46 -2.39
CA SER A 71 -3.46 -6.61 -1.52
C SER A 71 -4.70 -7.44 -1.82
N GLY A 72 -4.59 -8.75 -1.68
CA GLY A 72 -5.73 -9.64 -1.68
C GLY A 72 -6.41 -9.64 -0.30
N HIS A 73 -7.75 -9.72 -0.26
CA HIS A 73 -8.51 -9.86 0.98
C HIS A 73 -9.68 -10.85 0.81
N PRO A 74 -10.22 -11.43 1.88
CA PRO A 74 -11.23 -12.49 1.81
C PRO A 74 -12.66 -11.99 1.51
N GLY A 75 -12.88 -10.67 1.36
CA GLY A 75 -14.20 -10.11 1.04
C GLY A 75 -14.55 -10.21 -0.45
N GLU A 76 -15.72 -9.71 -0.82
CA GLU A 76 -16.25 -9.72 -2.19
C GLU A 76 -16.15 -8.37 -2.90
N LYS A 77 -15.67 -7.33 -2.21
CA LYS A 77 -15.58 -5.97 -2.76
C LYS A 77 -14.16 -5.61 -3.17
N LEU A 78 -14.03 -5.04 -4.35
CA LEU A 78 -12.89 -4.21 -4.67
C LEU A 78 -13.01 -2.93 -3.87
N ARG A 79 -11.94 -2.57 -3.13
CA ARG A 79 -11.87 -1.31 -2.37
C ARG A 79 -10.64 -0.53 -2.79
N ILE A 80 -10.85 0.71 -3.23
CA ILE A 80 -9.78 1.66 -3.53
C ILE A 80 -9.82 2.79 -2.52
N ARG A 81 -8.75 2.92 -1.76
CA ARG A 81 -8.56 3.95 -0.74
C ARG A 81 -7.45 4.91 -1.18
N LEU A 82 -7.79 6.17 -1.34
CA LEU A 82 -6.85 7.27 -1.58
C LEU A 82 -6.59 7.96 -0.25
N VAL A 83 -5.34 8.12 0.12
CA VAL A 83 -4.92 8.71 1.41
C VAL A 83 -3.84 9.75 1.19
N SER A 84 -3.89 10.82 1.95
CA SER A 84 -2.88 11.88 1.89
C SER A 84 -2.75 12.63 3.21
N GLY A 85 -1.53 13.06 3.53
CA GLY A 85 -1.27 14.01 4.60
C GLY A 85 -1.38 15.47 4.15
N THR A 86 -1.36 15.73 2.84
CA THR A 86 -1.23 17.09 2.27
C THR A 86 -2.34 17.47 1.31
N LEU A 87 -2.92 16.51 0.56
CA LEU A 87 -3.97 16.74 -0.44
C LEU A 87 -5.34 16.71 0.24
N ALA A 88 -5.90 17.87 0.54
CA ALA A 88 -7.11 17.99 1.36
C ALA A 88 -8.40 17.60 0.64
N SER A 89 -8.44 17.66 -0.68
CA SER A 89 -9.68 17.57 -1.48
C SER A 89 -9.72 16.29 -2.33
N LEU A 90 -9.32 15.14 -1.77
CA LEU A 90 -9.18 13.88 -2.53
C LEU A 90 -10.44 13.49 -3.32
N GLN A 91 -11.64 13.67 -2.76
CA GLN A 91 -12.90 13.30 -3.42
C GLN A 91 -13.22 14.16 -4.64
N SER A 92 -12.85 15.43 -4.62
CA SER A 92 -13.08 16.34 -5.76
C SER A 92 -11.96 16.28 -6.79
N ASP A 93 -10.70 16.10 -6.32
CA ASP A 93 -9.51 16.18 -7.14
C ASP A 93 -9.16 14.87 -7.84
N PHE A 94 -9.76 13.77 -7.38
CA PHE A 94 -9.61 12.45 -7.98
C PHE A 94 -10.96 11.79 -8.22
N LYS A 95 -11.04 11.00 -9.29
CA LYS A 95 -12.18 10.15 -9.61
C LYS A 95 -11.69 8.77 -10.00
N ILE A 96 -12.23 7.74 -9.36
CA ILE A 96 -12.11 6.37 -9.84
C ILE A 96 -13.16 6.16 -10.93
N LYS A 97 -12.70 5.82 -12.14
CA LYS A 97 -13.54 5.36 -13.23
C LYS A 97 -13.41 3.85 -13.30
N LEU A 98 -14.53 3.17 -13.30
CA LEU A 98 -14.64 1.73 -13.46
C LEU A 98 -15.38 1.43 -14.78
N ASP A 99 -14.86 0.47 -15.55
CA ASP A 99 -15.52 -0.10 -16.70
C ASP A 99 -15.51 -1.63 -16.55
N ASP A 100 -16.66 -2.18 -16.19
CA ASP A 100 -16.81 -3.59 -15.90
C ASP A 100 -17.40 -4.34 -17.10
N THR A 101 -16.62 -5.25 -17.61
CA THR A 101 -17.03 -6.23 -18.63
C THR A 101 -17.01 -7.63 -18.02
N LYS A 102 -17.65 -8.60 -18.68
CA LYS A 102 -17.81 -9.97 -18.18
C LYS A 102 -16.54 -10.63 -17.60
N ARG A 103 -15.35 -10.29 -18.09
CA ARG A 103 -14.08 -10.91 -17.66
C ARG A 103 -13.01 -9.91 -17.25
N ARG A 104 -13.26 -8.62 -17.44
CA ARG A 104 -12.25 -7.57 -17.23
C ARG A 104 -12.88 -6.40 -16.51
N LEU A 105 -12.15 -5.89 -15.54
CA LEU A 105 -12.47 -4.67 -14.82
C LEU A 105 -11.34 -3.66 -15.07
N ASP A 106 -11.64 -2.65 -15.87
CA ASP A 106 -10.74 -1.52 -16.10
C ASP A 106 -10.98 -0.45 -15.02
N LEU A 107 -9.92 -0.09 -14.31
CA LEU A 107 -9.91 0.92 -13.27
C LEU A 107 -8.94 2.03 -13.65
N GLU A 108 -9.43 3.26 -13.71
CA GLU A 108 -8.60 4.43 -14.00
C GLU A 108 -8.77 5.50 -12.92
N LEU A 109 -7.64 5.95 -12.36
CA LEU A 109 -7.60 7.11 -11.47
C LEU A 109 -7.45 8.39 -12.30
N ILE A 110 -8.53 9.14 -12.41
CA ILE A 110 -8.58 10.41 -13.15
C ILE A 110 -8.28 11.55 -12.20
N ARG A 111 -7.30 12.38 -12.54
CA ARG A 111 -7.02 13.65 -11.87
C ARG A 111 -7.94 14.75 -12.41
N ARG A 112 -8.43 15.61 -11.51
CA ARG A 112 -9.35 16.71 -11.78
C ARG A 112 -8.85 18.01 -11.16
N ASN A 113 -9.55 19.09 -11.38
CA ASN A 113 -9.34 20.41 -10.75
C ASN A 113 -7.90 20.91 -10.80
N GLY A 114 -7.16 20.58 -11.87
CA GLY A 114 -5.77 20.99 -12.01
C GLY A 114 -4.78 20.21 -11.14
N MET A 115 -5.19 19.09 -10.52
CA MET A 115 -4.27 18.21 -9.77
C MET A 115 -3.13 17.74 -10.66
N SER A 116 -1.90 18.10 -10.29
CA SER A 116 -0.70 17.75 -11.05
C SER A 116 -0.20 16.34 -10.74
N GLU A 117 0.57 15.79 -11.67
CA GLU A 117 1.28 14.51 -11.43
C GLU A 117 2.32 14.62 -10.31
N SER A 118 3.01 15.76 -10.24
CA SER A 118 4.00 16.01 -9.19
C SER A 118 3.36 16.00 -7.81
N ALA A 119 2.25 16.71 -7.62
CA ALA A 119 1.53 16.72 -6.35
C ALA A 119 1.02 15.31 -5.96
N SER A 120 0.54 14.54 -6.93
CA SER A 120 0.14 13.14 -6.69
C SER A 120 1.33 12.28 -6.30
N LYS A 121 2.47 12.44 -6.98
CA LYS A 121 3.70 11.69 -6.70
C LYS A 121 4.29 12.01 -5.31
N GLU A 122 4.10 13.22 -4.82
CA GLU A 122 4.61 13.65 -3.52
C GLU A 122 3.66 13.31 -2.35
N GLY A 123 2.34 13.36 -2.60
CA GLY A 123 1.35 13.36 -1.53
C GLY A 123 0.32 12.23 -1.54
N LEU A 124 0.16 11.46 -2.63
CA LEU A 124 -0.90 10.48 -2.74
C LEU A 124 -0.40 9.06 -2.44
N SER A 125 -1.01 8.39 -1.47
CA SER A 125 -0.89 6.95 -1.26
C SER A 125 -2.20 6.26 -1.68
N ILE A 126 -2.08 5.15 -2.42
CA ILE A 126 -3.20 4.38 -2.97
C ILE A 126 -3.17 2.98 -2.35
N TYR A 127 -4.29 2.56 -1.77
CA TYR A 127 -4.52 1.20 -1.30
C TYR A 127 -5.60 0.57 -2.17
N ALA A 128 -5.26 -0.50 -2.88
CA ALA A 128 -6.19 -1.29 -3.68
C ALA A 128 -6.32 -2.69 -3.05
N GLU A 129 -7.47 -2.95 -2.45
CA GLU A 129 -7.80 -4.22 -1.83
C GLU A 129 -8.69 -5.01 -2.79
N LEU A 130 -8.18 -6.14 -3.28
CA LEU A 130 -8.80 -6.98 -4.31
C LEU A 130 -9.43 -8.23 -3.68
N PRO A 131 -10.66 -8.61 -4.05
CA PRO A 131 -11.29 -9.82 -3.52
C PRO A 131 -10.53 -11.07 -3.99
N ALA A 132 -9.90 -11.78 -3.06
CA ALA A 132 -9.03 -12.91 -3.36
C ALA A 132 -9.73 -14.06 -4.12
N ALA A 133 -11.02 -14.28 -3.85
CA ALA A 133 -11.81 -15.30 -4.55
C ALA A 133 -12.05 -15.00 -6.04
N TYR A 134 -11.88 -13.75 -6.46
CA TYR A 134 -12.20 -13.27 -7.81
C TYR A 134 -10.97 -12.71 -8.54
N LEU A 135 -9.76 -13.09 -8.12
CA LEU A 135 -8.51 -12.74 -8.78
C LEU A 135 -8.26 -13.62 -10.00
N GLY A 136 -8.30 -13.03 -11.18
CA GLY A 136 -7.78 -13.62 -12.41
C GLY A 136 -6.35 -13.16 -12.67
N LYS A 137 -6.17 -12.22 -13.59
CA LYS A 137 -4.89 -11.52 -13.81
C LYS A 137 -4.96 -10.12 -13.23
N VAL A 138 -3.80 -9.57 -12.86
CA VAL A 138 -3.68 -8.21 -12.36
C VAL A 138 -2.66 -7.45 -13.22
N GLU A 139 -3.11 -6.40 -13.87
CA GLU A 139 -2.27 -5.44 -14.58
C GLU A 139 -2.32 -4.11 -13.81
N CYS A 140 -1.17 -3.54 -13.48
CA CYS A 140 -1.08 -2.27 -12.78
C CYS A 140 -0.05 -1.36 -13.43
N ALA A 141 -0.50 -0.21 -13.94
CA ALA A 141 0.35 0.83 -14.48
C ALA A 141 0.40 2.04 -13.53
N VAL A 142 1.59 2.29 -12.97
CA VAL A 142 1.79 3.40 -12.02
C VAL A 142 3.23 3.90 -12.03
N ASN A 143 3.41 5.19 -11.77
CA ASN A 143 4.69 5.81 -11.48
C ASN A 143 4.75 6.13 -9.98
N ALA A 144 5.52 5.36 -9.21
CA ALA A 144 5.54 5.50 -7.76
C ALA A 144 6.94 5.36 -7.17
N GLU A 145 7.13 5.92 -5.98
CA GLU A 145 8.35 5.70 -5.20
C GLU A 145 8.38 4.28 -4.62
N LEU A 146 7.19 3.75 -4.25
CA LEU A 146 7.04 2.44 -3.67
C LEU A 146 5.77 1.75 -4.19
N VAL A 147 5.90 0.50 -4.60
CA VAL A 147 4.79 -0.42 -4.86
C VAL A 147 4.94 -1.62 -3.94
N SER A 148 3.86 -2.00 -3.28
CA SER A 148 3.79 -3.20 -2.45
C SER A 148 2.68 -4.12 -2.95
N LEU A 149 3.02 -5.37 -3.24
CA LEU A 149 2.08 -6.41 -3.64
C LEU A 149 2.04 -7.46 -2.52
N SER A 150 0.86 -7.75 -1.99
CA SER A 150 0.74 -8.69 -0.88
C SER A 150 -0.50 -9.57 -0.99
N SER A 151 -0.36 -10.85 -0.65
CA SER A 151 -1.48 -11.82 -0.60
C SER A 151 -2.28 -11.87 -1.92
N LEU A 152 -1.61 -11.76 -3.06
CA LEU A 152 -2.20 -11.80 -4.39
C LEU A 152 -1.97 -13.20 -5.00
N ASP A 153 -2.91 -14.11 -4.74
CA ASP A 153 -2.89 -15.46 -5.30
C ASP A 153 -3.59 -15.45 -6.67
N CYS A 154 -2.84 -15.10 -7.69
CA CYS A 154 -3.29 -15.11 -9.08
C CYS A 154 -2.18 -15.62 -10.02
N GLU A 155 -2.57 -16.02 -11.22
CA GLU A 155 -1.64 -16.60 -12.19
C GLU A 155 -0.52 -15.64 -12.60
N ARG A 156 -0.88 -14.36 -12.77
CA ARG A 156 0.03 -13.37 -13.35
C ARG A 156 -0.27 -11.96 -12.87
N ILE A 157 0.77 -11.25 -12.50
CA ILE A 157 0.75 -9.82 -12.22
C ILE A 157 1.68 -9.13 -13.21
N GLU A 158 1.19 -8.09 -13.89
CA GLU A 158 1.98 -7.23 -14.77
C GLU A 158 2.08 -5.85 -14.13
N LEU A 159 3.29 -5.43 -13.77
CA LEU A 159 3.57 -4.12 -13.20
C LEU A 159 4.30 -3.26 -14.22
N GLY A 160 3.64 -2.22 -14.70
CA GLY A 160 4.18 -1.23 -15.62
C GLY A 160 4.41 0.13 -15.00
N GLY A 161 5.31 0.92 -15.63
CA GLY A 161 5.61 2.29 -15.23
C GLY A 161 6.95 2.44 -14.52
N ARG A 162 7.18 3.64 -13.96
CA ARG A 162 8.45 4.01 -13.32
C ARG A 162 8.34 3.88 -11.82
N ASN A 163 8.79 2.73 -11.29
CA ASN A 163 8.71 2.41 -9.87
C ASN A 163 10.10 2.25 -9.28
N ARG A 164 10.35 2.82 -8.11
CA ARG A 164 11.68 2.82 -7.49
C ARG A 164 11.90 1.63 -6.57
N LYS A 165 10.87 1.24 -5.82
CA LYS A 165 10.91 0.09 -4.90
C LYS A 165 9.69 -0.79 -5.10
N LEU A 166 9.92 -2.09 -5.12
CA LEU A 166 8.88 -3.11 -5.19
C LEU A 166 9.04 -4.07 -4.01
N TYR A 167 7.98 -4.23 -3.22
CA TYR A 167 7.87 -5.22 -2.16
C TYR A 167 6.89 -6.31 -2.55
N LEU A 168 7.31 -7.57 -2.43
CA LEU A 168 6.51 -8.75 -2.71
C LEU A 168 6.38 -9.58 -1.43
N ASP A 169 5.15 -9.86 -0.99
CA ASP A 169 4.86 -10.71 0.16
C ASP A 169 3.67 -11.62 -0.15
N ALA A 170 3.85 -12.95 -0.10
CA ALA A 170 2.82 -13.93 -0.42
C ALA A 170 2.20 -13.73 -1.81
N VAL A 171 3.05 -13.65 -2.85
CA VAL A 171 2.67 -13.56 -4.26
C VAL A 171 3.20 -14.80 -4.98
N PRO A 172 2.39 -15.89 -5.07
CA PRO A 172 2.86 -17.18 -5.60
C PRO A 172 2.97 -17.25 -7.12
N GLY A 173 2.29 -16.36 -7.84
CA GLY A 173 2.23 -16.35 -9.30
C GLY A 173 3.42 -15.71 -9.99
N THR A 174 3.33 -15.57 -11.31
CA THR A 174 4.33 -14.88 -12.12
C THR A 174 4.18 -13.36 -11.98
N VAL A 175 5.27 -12.67 -11.68
CA VAL A 175 5.31 -11.20 -11.68
C VAL A 175 6.17 -10.73 -12.85
N GLU A 176 5.56 -10.02 -13.79
CA GLU A 176 6.24 -9.36 -14.89
C GLU A 176 6.37 -7.88 -14.61
N ILE A 177 7.55 -7.34 -14.84
CA ILE A 177 7.87 -5.95 -14.54
C ILE A 177 8.36 -5.28 -15.82
N ASP A 178 7.63 -4.24 -16.25
CA ASP A 178 8.03 -3.34 -17.33
C ASP A 178 8.38 -1.97 -16.76
N SER A 179 9.67 -1.75 -16.50
CA SER A 179 10.17 -0.51 -15.89
C SER A 179 11.44 -0.04 -16.60
N ASN A 180 11.50 1.26 -16.89
CA ASN A 180 12.66 1.90 -17.51
C ASN A 180 13.71 2.42 -16.51
N LEU A 181 13.56 2.12 -15.21
CA LEU A 181 14.45 2.58 -14.12
C LEU A 181 15.06 1.38 -13.41
N ASP A 182 16.22 1.61 -12.83
CA ASP A 182 16.77 0.73 -11.82
C ASP A 182 15.80 0.66 -10.65
N MET A 183 15.30 -0.53 -10.33
CA MET A 183 14.32 -0.77 -9.29
C MET A 183 14.90 -1.69 -8.22
N GLU A 184 14.68 -1.36 -6.97
CA GLU A 184 14.96 -2.23 -5.83
C GLU A 184 13.78 -3.20 -5.64
N ILE A 185 14.05 -4.52 -5.63
CA ILE A 185 13.02 -5.53 -5.42
C ILE A 185 13.30 -6.27 -4.11
N HIS A 186 12.32 -6.29 -3.23
CA HIS A 186 12.35 -6.97 -1.95
C HIS A 186 11.29 -8.07 -1.91
N CYS A 187 11.72 -9.33 -1.74
CA CYS A 187 10.82 -10.47 -1.61
C CYS A 187 10.89 -11.00 -0.17
N LYS A 188 9.75 -11.09 0.52
CA LYS A 188 9.69 -11.54 1.92
C LYS A 188 9.34 -13.01 2.05
N SER A 189 8.34 -13.50 1.33
CA SER A 189 8.00 -14.92 1.26
C SER A 189 7.69 -15.30 -0.17
N LEU A 190 8.56 -16.09 -0.76
CA LEU A 190 8.28 -16.82 -1.99
C LEU A 190 7.63 -18.13 -1.54
N ALA A 191 6.33 -18.32 -1.81
CA ALA A 191 5.71 -19.62 -1.63
C ALA A 191 6.41 -20.60 -2.59
N SER A 192 6.94 -21.65 -2.03
CA SER A 192 7.51 -22.79 -2.75
C SER A 192 6.41 -23.76 -3.17
#